data_2f827a4be0009b992311a9ba3251f16b
#
_entry.id   2f827a4be0009b992311a9ba3251f16b
#
_cell.length_a   1.000
_cell.length_b   1.000
_cell.length_c   1.000
_cell.angle_alpha   90.00
_cell.angle_beta   90.00
_cell.angle_gamma   90.00
#
_symmetry.space_group_name_H-M   'P 1'
#
loop_
_entity.id
_entity.type
_entity.pdbx_description
1 polymer ?
#
loop_
_entity_poly.entity_id
_entity_poly.type
_entity_poly.pdbx_seq_one_letter_code
_entity_poly.pdbx_strand_id
1 'polypeptide(L)'
;MGNLISSKLGYVTNNFDNIRVPLSVKQREKLDKKYRYYGAQGVIDYVDDYLFDGEYILVAEDGENLKSQKNNICNYVTGKFWVNNHAHIINASNGNDTKYLFYKLNLVNFRGYVTGSAQPKLTKDNLNSIVLHIHNPDEQIKIAAVLSALDAKIELNNRINHELEAMAKTLYDYWFVQFDFPDKNDNPYKSSGGKMVYNEELKRDIPDGWFDGSLLDLGEIVGGSTPSTSEPDNFNNNGTPWITPKDLSNNTNCKYISRGDISVTTRGLKEASLKVMPAGTVLLSTRAPIGYMAIARNSVTTNQGFKSFVPSKGFESSFIFYAVKNSLKTIVQYSSGSTFKEISTSVLKTIKVCLPPNEIANDFTERTSAIFKRQDLLEQENQQLTQLRDWLLPMLMNGQVRLS
;
A
#
# COMPACT_ATOMS: atom_id res chain seq x y z
N MET A 1 34.39 -13.82 10.86
CA MET A 1 33.75 -13.59 9.56
C MET A 1 33.51 -14.95 8.91
N GLY A 2 32.29 -15.24 8.42
CA GLY A 2 31.99 -16.46 7.70
C GLY A 2 32.82 -16.52 6.42
N ASN A 3 33.34 -17.69 6.06
CA ASN A 3 34.06 -17.87 4.79
C ASN A 3 33.03 -17.81 3.64
N LEU A 4 32.84 -16.62 3.07
CA LEU A 4 32.06 -16.46 1.87
C LEU A 4 32.85 -16.98 0.66
N ILE A 5 32.18 -17.72 -0.21
CA ILE A 5 32.75 -18.27 -1.43
C ILE A 5 32.41 -17.33 -2.58
N SER A 6 33.41 -16.89 -3.33
CA SER A 6 33.19 -16.10 -4.55
C SER A 6 32.79 -17.01 -5.69
N SER A 7 31.63 -16.73 -6.32
CA SER A 7 31.11 -17.50 -7.45
C SER A 7 30.38 -16.61 -8.46
N LYS A 8 30.46 -16.94 -9.75
CA LYS A 8 29.61 -16.30 -10.76
C LYS A 8 28.17 -16.82 -10.66
N LEU A 9 27.19 -15.95 -10.86
CA LEU A 9 25.78 -16.30 -10.81
C LEU A 9 25.43 -17.46 -11.75
N GLY A 10 25.93 -17.45 -12.99
CA GLY A 10 25.69 -18.52 -13.94
C GLY A 10 26.23 -19.90 -13.55
N TYR A 11 27.13 -19.99 -12.54
CA TYR A 11 27.59 -21.27 -11.97
C TYR A 11 26.64 -21.80 -10.89
N VAL A 12 26.00 -20.92 -10.14
CA VAL A 12 25.15 -21.27 -9.00
C VAL A 12 23.65 -21.26 -9.34
N THR A 13 23.30 -21.02 -10.60
CA THR A 13 21.91 -21.00 -11.09
C THR A 13 21.76 -21.75 -12.40
N ASN A 14 20.55 -22.30 -12.62
CA ASN A 14 20.05 -22.70 -13.93
C ASN A 14 19.26 -21.54 -14.53
N ASN A 15 19.34 -21.37 -15.85
CA ASN A 15 18.58 -20.34 -16.57
C ASN A 15 17.58 -21.00 -17.53
N PHE A 16 16.32 -20.54 -17.51
CA PHE A 16 15.19 -21.11 -18.23
C PHE A 16 14.61 -20.16 -19.28
N ASP A 17 15.37 -19.18 -19.74
CA ASP A 17 14.90 -18.16 -20.69
C ASP A 17 14.40 -18.73 -22.01
N ASN A 18 14.89 -19.91 -22.39
CA ASN A 18 14.49 -20.62 -23.61
C ASN A 18 13.06 -21.19 -23.56
N ILE A 19 12.43 -21.25 -22.38
CA ILE A 19 11.07 -21.76 -22.18
C ILE A 19 10.04 -20.61 -22.25
N ARG A 20 10.49 -19.36 -22.19
CA ARG A 20 9.59 -18.19 -22.20
C ARG A 20 8.78 -18.10 -23.50
N VAL A 21 7.49 -17.79 -23.36
CA VAL A 21 6.59 -17.53 -24.49
C VAL A 21 5.84 -16.23 -24.25
N PRO A 22 6.16 -15.14 -24.98
CA PRO A 22 5.44 -13.88 -24.84
C PRO A 22 4.05 -14.00 -25.47
N LEU A 23 3.03 -13.50 -24.75
CA LEU A 23 1.66 -13.40 -25.23
C LEU A 23 1.30 -11.92 -25.39
N SER A 24 0.76 -11.55 -26.55
CA SER A 24 0.24 -10.21 -26.80
C SER A 24 -1.00 -9.93 -25.94
N VAL A 25 -1.33 -8.65 -25.75
CA VAL A 25 -2.54 -8.24 -25.01
C VAL A 25 -3.79 -8.89 -25.62
N LYS A 26 -3.93 -8.85 -26.96
CA LYS A 26 -5.08 -9.46 -27.67
C LYS A 26 -5.21 -10.97 -27.47
N GLN A 27 -4.10 -11.68 -27.31
CA GLN A 27 -4.13 -13.11 -26.99
C GLN A 27 -4.62 -13.31 -25.56
N ARG A 28 -4.05 -12.56 -24.58
CA ARG A 28 -4.39 -12.70 -23.17
C ARG A 28 -5.83 -12.29 -22.85
N GLU A 29 -6.41 -11.32 -23.56
CA GLU A 29 -7.83 -10.92 -23.39
C GLU A 29 -8.83 -12.06 -23.65
N LYS A 30 -8.44 -13.07 -24.43
CA LYS A 30 -9.28 -14.20 -24.80
C LYS A 30 -9.14 -15.40 -23.87
N LEU A 31 -8.21 -15.37 -22.93
CA LEU A 31 -7.89 -16.48 -22.05
C LEU A 31 -8.58 -16.35 -20.69
N ASP A 32 -8.88 -17.47 -20.07
CA ASP A 32 -9.34 -17.52 -18.69
C ASP A 32 -8.24 -17.03 -17.74
N LYS A 33 -8.63 -16.28 -16.71
CA LYS A 33 -7.70 -15.61 -15.79
C LYS A 33 -7.34 -16.49 -14.59
N LYS A 34 -6.61 -17.61 -14.84
CA LYS A 34 -6.33 -18.66 -13.85
C LYS A 34 -4.92 -18.57 -13.25
N TYR A 35 -3.89 -18.41 -14.09
CA TYR A 35 -2.50 -18.40 -13.65
C TYR A 35 -1.87 -17.02 -13.86
N ARG A 36 -0.96 -16.62 -12.96
CA ARG A 36 -0.26 -15.34 -13.03
C ARG A 36 0.63 -15.26 -14.26
N TYR A 37 0.54 -14.15 -14.99
CA TYR A 37 1.41 -13.81 -16.11
C TYR A 37 2.36 -12.69 -15.70
N TYR A 38 3.67 -12.99 -15.69
CA TYR A 38 4.70 -12.08 -15.21
C TYR A 38 5.38 -11.32 -16.36
N GLY A 39 5.71 -10.06 -16.09
CA GLY A 39 6.61 -9.21 -16.84
C GLY A 39 7.85 -8.83 -16.03
N ALA A 40 8.61 -7.83 -16.50
CA ALA A 40 9.84 -7.35 -15.84
C ALA A 40 9.62 -6.89 -14.36
N GLN A 41 8.45 -6.32 -14.05
CA GLN A 41 8.17 -5.67 -12.77
C GLN A 41 7.17 -6.45 -11.90
N GLY A 42 6.87 -7.70 -12.24
CA GLY A 42 5.92 -8.55 -11.51
C GLY A 42 4.72 -8.99 -12.35
N VAL A 43 3.59 -9.29 -11.69
CA VAL A 43 2.37 -9.74 -12.35
C VAL A 43 1.76 -8.61 -13.17
N ILE A 44 1.57 -8.84 -14.47
CA ILE A 44 0.96 -7.89 -15.40
C ILE A 44 -0.40 -8.34 -15.91
N ASP A 45 -0.74 -9.63 -15.78
CA ASP A 45 -2.01 -10.21 -16.21
C ASP A 45 -2.19 -11.63 -15.63
N TYR A 46 -3.25 -12.31 -16.06
CA TYR A 46 -3.52 -13.72 -15.81
C TYR A 46 -3.83 -14.43 -17.13
N VAL A 47 -3.54 -15.74 -17.19
CA VAL A 47 -3.74 -16.63 -18.36
C VAL A 47 -4.33 -17.97 -17.92
N ASP A 48 -4.79 -18.78 -18.87
CA ASP A 48 -5.48 -20.05 -18.63
C ASP A 48 -4.54 -21.24 -18.40
N ASP A 49 -3.26 -21.11 -18.74
CA ASP A 49 -2.26 -22.17 -18.61
C ASP A 49 -0.95 -21.62 -18.00
N TYR A 50 0.04 -22.49 -17.75
CA TYR A 50 1.31 -22.17 -17.14
C TYR A 50 2.49 -22.82 -17.88
N LEU A 51 3.65 -22.19 -17.86
CA LEU A 51 4.92 -22.72 -18.38
C LEU A 51 5.83 -23.27 -17.30
N PHE A 52 5.66 -22.80 -16.07
CA PHE A 52 6.52 -23.12 -14.93
C PHE A 52 5.69 -23.59 -13.75
N ASP A 53 6.22 -24.57 -13.00
CA ASP A 53 5.71 -25.03 -11.73
C ASP A 53 6.89 -25.31 -10.81
N GLY A 54 6.97 -24.63 -9.67
CA GLY A 54 8.09 -24.73 -8.72
C GLY A 54 8.54 -23.39 -8.17
N GLU A 55 9.81 -23.31 -7.76
CA GLU A 55 10.43 -22.13 -7.17
C GLU A 55 11.46 -21.50 -8.11
N TYR A 56 11.27 -20.22 -8.42
CA TYR A 56 12.11 -19.48 -9.35
C TYR A 56 12.32 -18.04 -8.90
N ILE A 57 13.39 -17.44 -9.43
CA ILE A 57 13.67 -16.01 -9.34
C ILE A 57 13.47 -15.42 -10.74
N LEU A 58 12.60 -14.44 -10.84
CA LEU A 58 12.45 -13.62 -12.04
C LEU A 58 13.30 -12.38 -11.88
N VAL A 59 14.24 -12.16 -12.80
CA VAL A 59 15.12 -10.98 -12.81
C VAL A 59 14.75 -10.10 -13.98
N ALA A 60 14.45 -8.83 -13.76
CA ALA A 60 14.10 -7.91 -14.84
C ALA A 60 15.17 -7.89 -15.93
N GLU A 61 14.78 -8.15 -17.20
CA GLU A 61 15.69 -8.12 -18.36
C GLU A 61 15.82 -6.71 -18.92
N ASP A 62 14.77 -5.88 -18.84
CA ASP A 62 14.73 -4.52 -19.38
C ASP A 62 13.94 -3.56 -18.48
N GLY A 63 14.03 -2.27 -18.81
CA GLY A 63 13.28 -1.22 -18.13
C GLY A 63 14.13 -0.28 -17.29
N GLU A 64 13.59 0.93 -17.06
CA GLU A 64 14.28 2.01 -16.33
C GLU A 64 14.65 1.63 -14.89
N ASN A 65 13.93 0.69 -14.28
CA ASN A 65 14.24 0.24 -12.92
C ASN A 65 15.62 -0.44 -12.80
N LEU A 66 16.16 -0.98 -13.89
CA LEU A 66 17.54 -1.52 -13.93
C LEU A 66 18.58 -0.45 -13.60
N LYS A 67 18.33 0.82 -13.97
CA LYS A 67 19.21 1.96 -13.66
C LYS A 67 18.82 2.65 -12.35
N SER A 68 17.53 2.92 -12.17
CA SER A 68 17.05 3.65 -10.99
C SER A 68 17.13 2.84 -9.70
N GLN A 69 16.88 1.54 -9.79
CA GLN A 69 16.83 0.58 -8.67
C GLN A 69 15.93 1.06 -7.51
N LYS A 70 14.85 1.76 -7.85
CA LYS A 70 13.86 2.23 -6.89
C LYS A 70 13.00 1.08 -6.34
N ASN A 71 12.81 0.04 -7.15
CA ASN A 71 12.07 -1.17 -6.79
C ASN A 71 12.99 -2.39 -6.92
N ASN A 72 12.61 -3.50 -6.33
CA ASN A 72 13.33 -4.76 -6.48
C ASN A 72 13.49 -5.13 -7.95
N ILE A 73 14.70 -5.57 -8.32
CA ILE A 73 15.03 -6.09 -9.65
C ILE A 73 14.62 -7.55 -9.77
N CYS A 74 14.63 -8.27 -8.64
CA CYS A 74 14.32 -9.69 -8.58
C CYS A 74 13.00 -9.92 -7.85
N ASN A 75 12.19 -10.86 -8.37
CA ASN A 75 10.97 -11.35 -7.77
C ASN A 75 11.09 -12.86 -7.50
N TYR A 76 10.76 -13.31 -6.30
CA TYR A 76 10.65 -14.73 -5.97
C TYR A 76 9.25 -15.23 -6.29
N VAL A 77 9.15 -16.29 -7.07
CA VAL A 77 7.87 -16.82 -7.56
C VAL A 77 7.78 -18.31 -7.28
N THR A 78 6.62 -18.75 -6.81
CA THR A 78 6.34 -20.16 -6.49
C THR A 78 5.05 -20.64 -7.16
N GLY A 79 4.99 -21.97 -7.40
CA GLY A 79 3.82 -22.64 -7.98
C GLY A 79 3.72 -22.43 -9.47
N LYS A 80 2.48 -22.43 -9.99
CA LYS A 80 2.18 -22.38 -11.43
C LYS A 80 2.08 -20.96 -11.96
N PHE A 81 2.85 -20.62 -12.99
CA PHE A 81 2.86 -19.28 -13.59
C PHE A 81 3.34 -19.30 -15.04
N TRP A 82 3.11 -18.19 -15.72
CA TRP A 82 3.60 -17.86 -17.03
C TRP A 82 4.46 -16.60 -16.99
N VAL A 83 5.47 -16.49 -17.86
CA VAL A 83 6.33 -15.30 -17.91
C VAL A 83 6.60 -14.92 -19.36
N ASN A 84 6.70 -13.61 -19.61
CA ASN A 84 7.08 -13.07 -20.93
C ASN A 84 8.61 -12.98 -21.10
N ASN A 85 9.05 -12.36 -22.19
CA ASN A 85 10.46 -12.19 -22.52
C ASN A 85 11.14 -10.95 -21.88
N HIS A 86 10.48 -10.28 -20.93
CA HIS A 86 11.03 -9.11 -20.22
C HIS A 86 11.61 -9.45 -18.84
N ALA A 87 11.65 -10.72 -18.47
CA ALA A 87 12.30 -11.20 -17.25
C ALA A 87 13.10 -12.47 -17.53
N HIS A 88 14.33 -12.54 -17.03
CA HIS A 88 15.09 -13.79 -16.93
C HIS A 88 14.48 -14.69 -15.86
N ILE A 89 14.54 -16.00 -16.09
CA ILE A 89 14.02 -17.01 -15.17
C ILE A 89 15.19 -17.87 -14.74
N ILE A 90 15.48 -17.86 -13.45
CA ILE A 90 16.55 -18.67 -12.87
C ILE A 90 16.08 -19.39 -11.60
N ASN A 91 16.73 -20.49 -11.26
CA ASN A 91 16.66 -21.10 -9.95
C ASN A 91 18.08 -21.57 -9.51
N ALA A 92 18.21 -21.95 -8.25
CA ALA A 92 19.49 -22.40 -7.72
C ALA A 92 19.93 -23.72 -8.37
N SER A 93 21.25 -23.85 -8.52
CA SER A 93 21.92 -25.09 -8.94
C SER A 93 23.08 -25.41 -7.98
N ASN A 94 23.71 -26.56 -8.19
CA ASN A 94 24.90 -26.98 -7.45
C ASN A 94 24.74 -26.95 -5.92
N GLY A 95 23.56 -27.35 -5.42
CA GLY A 95 23.25 -27.41 -3.99
C GLY A 95 22.95 -26.08 -3.32
N ASN A 96 22.89 -24.98 -4.06
CA ASN A 96 22.51 -23.66 -3.51
C ASN A 96 21.01 -23.59 -3.24
N ASP A 97 20.59 -22.59 -2.45
CA ASP A 97 19.19 -22.33 -2.10
C ASP A 97 18.61 -21.18 -2.95
N THR A 98 17.47 -21.41 -3.62
CA THR A 98 16.86 -20.42 -4.52
C THR A 98 16.40 -19.17 -3.76
N LYS A 99 15.85 -19.32 -2.56
CA LYS A 99 15.35 -18.21 -1.76
C LYS A 99 16.50 -17.37 -1.20
N TYR A 100 17.59 -18.01 -0.78
CA TYR A 100 18.82 -17.31 -0.41
C TYR A 100 19.38 -16.47 -1.58
N LEU A 101 19.47 -17.05 -2.78
CA LEU A 101 19.94 -16.33 -3.96
C LEU A 101 19.03 -15.16 -4.33
N PHE A 102 17.71 -15.29 -4.16
CA PHE A 102 16.78 -14.18 -4.32
C PHE A 102 17.11 -13.01 -3.38
N TYR A 103 17.32 -13.26 -2.10
CA TYR A 103 17.68 -12.21 -1.14
C TYR A 103 19.05 -11.61 -1.48
N LYS A 104 20.03 -12.45 -1.84
CA LYS A 104 21.36 -11.98 -2.22
C LYS A 104 21.34 -11.09 -3.44
N LEU A 105 20.56 -11.45 -4.46
CA LEU A 105 20.44 -10.69 -5.70
C LEU A 105 19.79 -9.31 -5.49
N ASN A 106 18.83 -9.18 -4.58
CA ASN A 106 18.24 -7.88 -4.27
C ASN A 106 19.19 -6.90 -3.55
N LEU A 107 20.36 -7.36 -3.10
CA LEU A 107 21.45 -6.51 -2.62
C LEU A 107 22.48 -6.14 -3.70
N VAL A 108 22.37 -6.71 -4.88
CA VAL A 108 23.33 -6.46 -5.98
C VAL A 108 23.03 -5.12 -6.64
N ASN A 109 24.08 -4.33 -6.85
CA ASN A 109 23.99 -3.15 -7.72
C ASN A 109 24.11 -3.59 -9.19
N PHE A 110 22.99 -3.65 -9.88
CA PHE A 110 22.93 -4.11 -11.28
C PHE A 110 23.46 -3.10 -12.29
N ARG A 111 23.68 -1.82 -11.93
CA ARG A 111 24.06 -0.74 -12.87
C ARG A 111 25.31 -1.09 -13.69
N GLY A 112 26.29 -1.77 -13.09
CA GLY A 112 27.53 -2.18 -13.76
C GLY A 112 27.35 -3.29 -14.80
N TYR A 113 26.20 -3.97 -14.83
CA TYR A 113 25.91 -5.09 -15.71
C TYR A 113 24.86 -4.74 -16.79
N VAL A 114 24.27 -3.54 -16.70
CA VAL A 114 23.22 -3.07 -17.62
C VAL A 114 23.87 -2.37 -18.83
N THR A 115 23.43 -2.72 -20.00
CA THR A 115 23.81 -2.10 -21.28
C THR A 115 22.64 -1.27 -21.85
N GLY A 116 22.93 -0.43 -22.84
CA GLY A 116 21.92 0.41 -23.51
C GLY A 116 21.66 1.74 -22.78
N SER A 117 21.93 2.85 -23.46
CA SER A 117 21.75 4.21 -22.94
C SER A 117 20.27 4.63 -22.94
N ALA A 118 19.56 4.40 -24.03
CA ALA A 118 18.15 4.77 -24.20
C ALA A 118 17.20 3.70 -23.64
N GLN A 119 17.51 2.44 -23.80
CA GLN A 119 16.72 1.32 -23.28
C GLN A 119 17.64 0.40 -22.45
N PRO A 120 17.61 0.53 -21.11
CA PRO A 120 18.44 -0.29 -20.25
C PRO A 120 18.11 -1.78 -20.41
N LYS A 121 19.12 -2.61 -20.60
CA LYS A 121 18.99 -4.05 -20.78
C LYS A 121 20.04 -4.82 -19.98
N LEU A 122 19.62 -5.82 -19.25
CA LEU A 122 20.46 -6.83 -18.61
C LEU A 122 20.44 -8.09 -19.50
N THR A 123 21.55 -8.37 -20.19
CA THR A 123 21.63 -9.57 -21.02
C THR A 123 21.88 -10.82 -20.18
N LYS A 124 21.54 -12.00 -20.70
CA LYS A 124 21.82 -13.29 -20.05
C LYS A 124 23.30 -13.45 -19.70
N ASP A 125 24.22 -13.04 -20.57
CA ASP A 125 25.66 -13.13 -20.33
C ASP A 125 26.09 -12.20 -19.20
N ASN A 126 25.57 -10.98 -19.18
CA ASN A 126 25.84 -10.03 -18.10
C ASN A 126 25.26 -10.52 -16.78
N LEU A 127 24.03 -11.07 -16.77
CA LEU A 127 23.42 -11.68 -15.61
C LEU A 127 24.30 -12.83 -15.07
N ASN A 128 24.72 -13.75 -15.93
CA ASN A 128 25.55 -14.89 -15.56
C ASN A 128 26.96 -14.47 -15.08
N SER A 129 27.47 -13.31 -15.51
CA SER A 129 28.78 -12.78 -15.12
C SER A 129 28.80 -12.13 -13.73
N ILE A 130 27.66 -11.88 -13.12
CA ILE A 130 27.56 -11.25 -11.78
C ILE A 130 28.32 -12.12 -10.77
N VAL A 131 29.29 -11.52 -10.08
CA VAL A 131 30.05 -12.18 -9.01
C VAL A 131 29.34 -12.00 -7.69
N LEU A 132 28.99 -13.10 -7.03
CA LEU A 132 28.39 -13.15 -5.71
C LEU A 132 29.38 -13.72 -4.69
N HIS A 133 29.34 -13.17 -3.49
CA HIS A 133 29.99 -13.76 -2.31
C HIS A 133 28.89 -14.43 -1.48
N ILE A 134 28.84 -15.76 -1.51
CA ILE A 134 27.80 -16.60 -0.93
C ILE A 134 28.28 -17.48 0.19
N HIS A 135 27.40 -17.84 1.08
CA HIS A 135 27.63 -18.81 2.16
C HIS A 135 27.64 -20.25 1.61
N ASN A 136 28.11 -21.19 2.40
CA ASN A 136 27.92 -22.61 2.10
C ASN A 136 26.42 -22.98 2.13
N PRO A 137 26.01 -24.10 1.50
CA PRO A 137 24.58 -24.46 1.36
C PRO A 137 23.80 -24.55 2.70
N ASP A 138 24.39 -25.08 3.75
CA ASP A 138 23.71 -25.22 5.04
C ASP A 138 23.40 -23.86 5.69
N GLU A 139 24.35 -22.92 5.59
CA GLU A 139 24.13 -21.53 6.06
C GLU A 139 23.15 -20.82 5.18
N GLN A 140 23.13 -21.05 3.86
CA GLN A 140 22.11 -20.45 2.95
C GLN A 140 20.71 -20.83 3.38
N ILE A 141 20.44 -22.10 3.66
CA ILE A 141 19.14 -22.59 4.11
C ILE A 141 18.72 -21.91 5.42
N LYS A 142 19.61 -21.81 6.39
CA LYS A 142 19.32 -21.15 7.68
C LYS A 142 18.99 -19.66 7.48
N ILE A 143 19.78 -18.93 6.70
CA ILE A 143 19.57 -17.51 6.40
C ILE A 143 18.24 -17.29 5.65
N ALA A 144 17.99 -18.09 4.62
CA ALA A 144 16.74 -18.04 3.87
C ALA A 144 15.52 -18.32 4.76
N ALA A 145 15.63 -19.28 5.69
CA ALA A 145 14.54 -19.60 6.63
C ALA A 145 14.20 -18.41 7.54
N VAL A 146 15.19 -17.71 8.10
CA VAL A 146 14.97 -16.54 8.97
C VAL A 146 14.28 -15.41 8.19
N LEU A 147 14.85 -15.02 7.05
CA LEU A 147 14.31 -13.92 6.24
C LEU A 147 12.92 -14.24 5.68
N SER A 148 12.72 -15.48 5.23
CA SER A 148 11.41 -15.89 4.71
C SER A 148 10.34 -16.01 5.79
N ALA A 149 10.68 -16.29 7.04
CA ALA A 149 9.72 -16.26 8.14
C ALA A 149 9.21 -14.84 8.40
N LEU A 150 10.08 -13.81 8.29
CA LEU A 150 9.67 -12.42 8.39
C LEU A 150 8.75 -12.03 7.23
N ASP A 151 9.12 -12.36 5.98
CA ASP A 151 8.29 -12.07 4.81
C ASP A 151 6.94 -12.79 4.88
N ALA A 152 6.91 -14.06 5.27
CA ALA A 152 5.67 -14.82 5.42
C ALA A 152 4.74 -14.22 6.48
N LYS A 153 5.31 -13.71 7.59
CA LYS A 153 4.52 -13.02 8.62
C LYS A 153 3.95 -11.71 8.11
N ILE A 154 4.74 -10.91 7.38
CA ILE A 154 4.28 -9.66 6.73
C ILE A 154 3.14 -9.96 5.75
N GLU A 155 3.29 -10.98 4.90
CA GLU A 155 2.27 -11.39 3.93
C GLU A 155 0.99 -11.87 4.62
N LEU A 156 1.11 -12.67 5.68
CA LEU A 156 -0.04 -13.11 6.48
C LEU A 156 -0.78 -11.93 7.09
N ASN A 157 -0.06 -10.97 7.68
CA ASN A 157 -0.65 -9.77 8.26
C ASN A 157 -1.37 -8.92 7.20
N ASN A 158 -0.78 -8.76 6.00
CA ASN A 158 -1.41 -8.04 4.89
C ASN A 158 -2.71 -8.72 4.43
N ARG A 159 -2.71 -10.05 4.36
CA ARG A 159 -3.92 -10.82 4.01
C ARG A 159 -5.01 -10.66 5.07
N ILE A 160 -4.66 -10.77 6.36
CA ILE A 160 -5.61 -10.52 7.45
C ILE A 160 -6.15 -9.09 7.38
N ASN A 161 -5.30 -8.08 7.15
CA ASN A 161 -5.74 -6.69 6.99
C ASN A 161 -6.70 -6.50 5.83
N HIS A 162 -6.48 -7.17 4.72
CA HIS A 162 -7.38 -7.12 3.57
C HIS A 162 -8.77 -7.68 3.92
N GLU A 163 -8.83 -8.84 4.60
CA GLU A 163 -10.10 -9.42 5.05
C GLU A 163 -10.83 -8.54 6.07
N LEU A 164 -10.10 -7.98 7.04
CA LEU A 164 -10.65 -7.05 8.03
C LEU A 164 -11.21 -5.77 7.36
N GLU A 165 -10.51 -5.25 6.32
CA GLU A 165 -11.00 -4.12 5.54
C GLU A 165 -12.29 -4.47 4.78
N ALA A 166 -12.34 -5.65 4.16
CA ALA A 166 -13.52 -6.14 3.46
C ALA A 166 -14.71 -6.30 4.42
N MET A 167 -14.48 -6.85 5.62
CA MET A 167 -15.51 -6.98 6.66
C MET A 167 -16.08 -5.62 7.10
N ALA A 168 -15.21 -4.68 7.45
CA ALA A 168 -15.63 -3.37 7.93
C ALA A 168 -16.36 -2.57 6.82
N LYS A 169 -15.87 -2.66 5.58
CA LYS A 169 -16.53 -2.05 4.43
C LYS A 169 -17.90 -2.66 4.15
N THR A 170 -18.01 -3.98 4.21
CA THR A 170 -19.29 -4.69 4.01
C THR A 170 -20.30 -4.26 5.07
N LEU A 171 -19.88 -4.16 6.34
CA LEU A 171 -20.75 -3.71 7.41
C LEU A 171 -21.19 -2.25 7.20
N TYR A 172 -20.27 -1.36 6.78
CA TYR A 172 -20.61 0.01 6.43
C TYR A 172 -21.63 0.08 5.29
N ASP A 173 -21.40 -0.70 4.21
CA ASP A 173 -22.31 -0.72 3.05
C ASP A 173 -23.69 -1.25 3.45
N TYR A 174 -23.75 -2.29 4.28
CA TYR A 174 -24.99 -2.87 4.77
C TYR A 174 -25.82 -1.86 5.60
N TRP A 175 -25.15 -1.13 6.50
CA TRP A 175 -25.81 -0.18 7.37
C TRP A 175 -26.16 1.15 6.71
N PHE A 176 -25.23 1.74 5.95
CA PHE A 176 -25.34 3.14 5.50
C PHE A 176 -25.63 3.31 4.01
N VAL A 177 -25.46 2.23 3.22
CA VAL A 177 -25.80 2.24 1.80
C VAL A 177 -27.10 1.49 1.55
N GLN A 178 -27.26 0.29 2.14
CA GLN A 178 -28.46 -0.55 2.02
C GLN A 178 -29.52 -0.21 3.06
N PHE A 179 -29.14 0.44 4.17
CA PHE A 179 -29.98 0.84 5.30
C PHE A 179 -30.50 -0.33 6.16
N ASP A 180 -29.75 -1.42 6.19
CA ASP A 180 -30.03 -2.59 7.01
C ASP A 180 -29.21 -2.61 8.32
N PHE A 181 -29.09 -1.43 8.97
CA PHE A 181 -28.59 -1.35 10.33
C PHE A 181 -29.54 -2.04 11.31
N PRO A 182 -29.09 -2.51 12.49
CA PRO A 182 -29.96 -3.21 13.43
C PRO A 182 -31.03 -2.25 14.00
N ASP A 183 -32.26 -2.72 13.99
CA ASP A 183 -33.36 -2.06 14.69
C ASP A 183 -33.32 -2.40 16.21
N LYS A 184 -34.33 -1.98 16.94
CA LYS A 184 -34.44 -2.23 18.41
C LYS A 184 -34.50 -3.73 18.77
N ASN A 185 -34.74 -4.62 17.82
CA ASN A 185 -34.80 -6.07 17.98
C ASN A 185 -33.64 -6.78 17.29
N ASP A 186 -32.57 -6.07 16.92
CA ASP A 186 -31.43 -6.53 16.13
C ASP A 186 -31.79 -7.09 14.74
N ASN A 187 -32.99 -6.75 14.18
CA ASN A 187 -33.32 -7.10 12.81
C ASN A 187 -32.79 -6.04 11.83
N PRO A 188 -32.48 -6.44 10.56
CA PRO A 188 -32.10 -5.50 9.52
C PRO A 188 -33.22 -4.47 9.28
N TYR A 189 -32.96 -3.17 9.46
CA TYR A 189 -34.00 -2.13 9.49
C TYR A 189 -34.87 -2.13 8.23
N LYS A 190 -34.28 -1.88 7.06
CA LYS A 190 -35.04 -1.75 5.80
C LYS A 190 -35.68 -3.07 5.37
N SER A 191 -34.92 -4.16 5.40
CA SER A 191 -35.39 -5.50 4.96
C SER A 191 -36.49 -6.06 5.86
N SER A 192 -36.60 -5.60 7.11
CA SER A 192 -37.67 -5.98 8.05
C SER A 192 -38.87 -5.00 8.04
N GLY A 193 -38.93 -4.11 7.06
CA GLY A 193 -40.04 -3.18 6.88
C GLY A 193 -39.92 -1.86 7.67
N GLY A 194 -38.69 -1.48 8.03
CA GLY A 194 -38.39 -0.17 8.62
C GLY A 194 -38.91 0.98 7.78
N LYS A 195 -39.45 2.00 8.43
CA LYS A 195 -40.05 3.14 7.76
C LYS A 195 -39.08 3.94 6.94
N MET A 196 -39.31 4.09 5.66
CA MET A 196 -38.49 4.89 4.74
C MET A 196 -39.25 6.17 4.37
N VAL A 197 -38.52 7.28 4.18
CA VAL A 197 -39.03 8.60 3.83
C VAL A 197 -38.26 9.14 2.64
N TYR A 198 -38.96 9.65 1.63
CA TYR A 198 -38.30 10.27 0.48
C TYR A 198 -37.61 11.57 0.86
N ASN A 199 -36.34 11.70 0.55
CA ASN A 199 -35.56 12.91 0.78
C ASN A 199 -35.33 13.65 -0.55
N GLU A 200 -35.85 14.90 -0.62
CA GLU A 200 -35.79 15.72 -1.82
C GLU A 200 -34.38 16.13 -2.22
N GLU A 201 -33.47 16.34 -1.27
CA GLU A 201 -32.10 16.75 -1.54
C GLU A 201 -31.23 15.58 -2.05
N LEU A 202 -31.43 14.39 -1.49
CA LEU A 202 -30.70 13.18 -1.86
C LEU A 202 -31.34 12.44 -3.04
N LYS A 203 -32.59 12.82 -3.44
CA LYS A 203 -33.38 12.20 -4.51
C LYS A 203 -33.56 10.68 -4.33
N ARG A 204 -33.74 10.24 -3.10
CA ARG A 204 -33.91 8.81 -2.73
C ARG A 204 -34.64 8.67 -1.40
N ASP A 205 -35.15 7.47 -1.16
CA ASP A 205 -35.67 7.10 0.15
C ASP A 205 -34.52 6.88 1.13
N ILE A 206 -34.68 7.40 2.34
CA ILE A 206 -33.77 7.23 3.48
C ILE A 206 -34.56 6.75 4.71
N PRO A 207 -33.95 6.13 5.71
CA PRO A 207 -34.65 5.74 6.93
C PRO A 207 -35.27 6.95 7.66
N ASP A 208 -36.40 6.72 8.29
CA ASP A 208 -37.05 7.74 9.12
C ASP A 208 -36.09 8.20 10.23
N GLY A 209 -35.98 9.51 10.43
CA GLY A 209 -35.05 10.11 11.39
C GLY A 209 -33.62 10.30 10.88
N TRP A 210 -33.29 9.85 9.66
CA TRP A 210 -32.03 10.22 9.00
C TRP A 210 -32.21 11.53 8.22
N PHE A 211 -31.10 12.19 7.91
CA PHE A 211 -31.15 13.50 7.26
C PHE A 211 -30.11 13.65 6.15
N ASP A 212 -30.32 14.58 5.26
CA ASP A 212 -29.33 14.99 4.29
C ASP A 212 -28.34 15.98 4.92
N GLY A 213 -27.10 15.81 4.57
CA GLY A 213 -26.01 16.68 4.98
C GLY A 213 -24.99 16.80 3.87
N SER A 214 -23.84 17.34 4.23
CA SER A 214 -22.68 17.44 3.36
C SER A 214 -21.45 16.80 4.03
N LEU A 215 -20.36 16.66 3.29
CA LEU A 215 -19.10 16.19 3.90
C LEU A 215 -18.60 17.10 5.02
N LEU A 216 -19.03 18.39 5.06
CA LEU A 216 -18.70 19.30 6.17
C LEU A 216 -19.37 18.90 7.49
N ASP A 217 -20.46 18.13 7.44
CA ASP A 217 -21.20 17.73 8.64
C ASP A 217 -20.57 16.53 9.34
N LEU A 218 -19.58 15.87 8.70
CA LEU A 218 -18.85 14.75 9.29
C LEU A 218 -17.85 15.18 10.38
N GLY A 219 -17.35 16.42 10.36
CA GLY A 219 -16.35 16.89 11.31
C GLY A 219 -15.84 18.28 10.97
N GLU A 220 -14.87 18.78 11.72
CA GLU A 220 -14.16 20.00 11.37
C GLU A 220 -13.19 19.73 10.20
N ILE A 221 -13.28 20.51 9.11
CA ILE A 221 -12.35 20.40 7.99
C ILE A 221 -11.18 21.34 8.20
N VAL A 222 -9.98 20.75 8.25
CA VAL A 222 -8.71 21.46 8.38
C VAL A 222 -7.90 21.33 7.09
N GLY A 223 -7.50 22.46 6.52
CA GLY A 223 -6.53 22.52 5.44
C GLY A 223 -5.10 22.56 6.00
N GLY A 224 -4.15 22.08 5.21
CA GLY A 224 -2.73 22.19 5.55
C GLY A 224 -2.05 23.39 4.93
N SER A 225 -0.78 23.58 5.25
CA SER A 225 0.10 24.64 4.72
C SER A 225 1.53 24.13 4.59
N THR A 226 2.38 24.87 3.88
CA THR A 226 3.79 24.55 3.69
C THR A 226 4.63 25.67 4.25
N PRO A 227 5.45 25.41 5.29
CA PRO A 227 6.46 26.36 5.75
C PRO A 227 7.48 26.65 4.65
N SER A 228 8.12 27.82 4.70
CA SER A 228 9.16 28.17 3.73
C SER A 228 10.25 27.10 3.68
N THR A 229 10.46 26.51 2.51
CA THR A 229 11.51 25.49 2.28
C THR A 229 12.91 26.11 2.15
N SER A 230 13.02 27.43 1.98
CA SER A 230 14.28 28.14 2.03
C SER A 230 14.84 28.31 3.45
N GLU A 231 14.02 28.04 4.48
CA GLU A 231 14.38 28.11 5.88
C GLU A 231 14.49 26.70 6.48
N PRO A 232 15.71 26.10 6.51
CA PRO A 232 15.89 24.73 7.01
C PRO A 232 15.42 24.53 8.45
N ASP A 233 15.49 25.56 9.30
CA ASP A 233 15.07 25.55 10.69
C ASP A 233 13.55 25.33 10.88
N ASN A 234 12.76 25.44 9.81
CA ASN A 234 11.34 25.09 9.83
C ASN A 234 11.09 23.59 9.92
N PHE A 235 12.11 22.78 9.60
CA PHE A 235 11.97 21.33 9.48
C PHE A 235 13.01 20.60 10.34
N ASN A 236 12.64 19.42 10.83
CA ASN A 236 13.56 18.49 11.47
C ASN A 236 12.96 17.06 11.46
N ASN A 237 13.68 16.10 12.06
CA ASN A 237 13.22 14.71 12.15
C ASN A 237 12.41 14.41 13.41
N ASN A 238 12.39 15.30 14.41
CA ASN A 238 11.81 15.06 15.74
C ASN A 238 10.66 16.02 16.10
N GLY A 239 10.23 16.85 15.15
CA GLY A 239 9.11 17.80 15.35
C GLY A 239 7.74 17.15 15.18
N THR A 240 6.74 17.99 14.94
CA THR A 240 5.39 17.54 14.61
C THR A 240 5.39 16.90 13.21
N PRO A 241 4.90 15.67 13.04
CA PRO A 241 4.81 15.03 11.73
C PRO A 241 4.06 15.89 10.72
N TRP A 242 4.65 16.08 9.53
CA TRP A 242 4.08 16.85 8.45
C TRP A 242 3.85 15.95 7.25
N ILE A 243 2.58 15.64 6.99
CA ILE A 243 2.20 14.66 5.99
C ILE A 243 1.97 15.33 4.64
N THR A 244 2.50 14.71 3.58
CA THR A 244 2.34 15.13 2.19
C THR A 244 1.59 14.06 1.38
N PRO A 245 1.02 14.39 0.19
CA PRO A 245 0.42 13.36 -0.68
C PRO A 245 1.40 12.27 -1.11
N LYS A 246 2.70 12.59 -1.18
CA LYS A 246 3.76 11.60 -1.44
C LYS A 246 3.84 10.57 -0.31
N ASP A 247 3.74 11.01 0.96
CA ASP A 247 3.77 10.09 2.09
C ASP A 247 2.58 9.13 2.06
N LEU A 248 1.37 9.62 1.70
CA LEU A 248 0.20 8.74 1.52
C LEU A 248 0.36 7.81 0.31
N SER A 249 1.01 8.24 -0.77
CA SER A 249 1.28 7.38 -1.92
C SER A 249 2.25 6.25 -1.59
N ASN A 250 3.16 6.47 -0.64
CA ASN A 250 4.10 5.47 -0.14
C ASN A 250 3.47 4.57 0.96
N ASN A 251 2.40 5.03 1.61
CA ASN A 251 1.65 4.31 2.66
C ASN A 251 0.66 3.30 2.06
N THR A 252 1.08 2.60 0.99
CA THR A 252 0.22 1.66 0.26
C THR A 252 -0.23 0.51 1.15
N ASN A 253 -1.52 0.15 1.02
CA ASN A 253 -2.18 -0.92 1.79
C ASN A 253 -2.26 -0.67 3.31
N CYS A 254 -1.96 0.54 3.79
CA CYS A 254 -2.13 0.93 5.18
C CYS A 254 -3.28 1.94 5.32
N LYS A 255 -4.12 1.72 6.32
CA LYS A 255 -5.20 2.64 6.69
C LYS A 255 -4.70 3.78 7.57
N TYR A 256 -3.62 3.54 8.34
CA TYR A 256 -3.10 4.46 9.32
C TYR A 256 -1.75 5.04 8.92
N ILE A 257 -1.48 6.26 9.41
CA ILE A 257 -0.19 6.92 9.24
C ILE A 257 0.23 7.61 10.54
N SER A 258 1.51 7.49 10.91
CA SER A 258 2.09 8.15 12.09
C SER A 258 2.93 9.36 11.73
N ARG A 259 3.63 9.34 10.60
CA ARG A 259 4.55 10.38 10.16
C ARG A 259 4.79 10.32 8.65
N GLY A 260 5.25 11.43 8.09
CA GLY A 260 5.81 11.50 6.74
C GLY A 260 7.34 11.44 6.75
N ASP A 261 7.95 11.76 5.61
CA ASP A 261 9.42 11.82 5.43
C ASP A 261 10.07 12.87 6.35
N ILE A 262 9.38 13.97 6.62
CA ILE A 262 9.87 15.11 7.42
C ILE A 262 8.87 15.54 8.49
N SER A 263 9.35 16.24 9.51
CA SER A 263 8.53 16.87 10.54
C SER A 263 8.79 18.37 10.58
N VAL A 264 7.82 19.12 11.11
CA VAL A 264 7.89 20.58 11.22
C VAL A 264 8.24 20.96 12.66
N THR A 265 9.17 21.94 12.81
CA THR A 265 9.52 22.50 14.11
C THR A 265 8.43 23.45 14.65
N THR A 266 8.51 23.82 15.92
CA THR A 266 7.63 24.83 16.51
C THR A 266 7.71 26.16 15.76
N ARG A 267 8.89 26.52 15.20
CA ARG A 267 9.07 27.71 14.35
C ARG A 267 8.27 27.58 13.06
N GLY A 268 8.43 26.46 12.34
CA GLY A 268 7.71 26.22 11.09
C GLY A 268 6.18 26.12 11.28
N LEU A 269 5.70 25.55 12.41
CA LEU A 269 4.27 25.57 12.75
C LEU A 269 3.73 27.01 12.84
N LYS A 270 4.46 27.90 13.53
CA LYS A 270 4.05 29.31 13.71
C LYS A 270 4.12 30.09 12.41
N GLU A 271 5.22 29.93 11.66
CA GLU A 271 5.47 30.66 10.41
C GLU A 271 4.39 30.36 9.37
N ALA A 272 4.05 29.11 9.17
CA ALA A 272 3.04 28.68 8.20
C ALA A 272 1.61 28.64 8.76
N SER A 273 1.39 29.08 10.01
CA SER A 273 0.10 29.00 10.72
C SER A 273 -0.53 27.58 10.63
N LEU A 274 0.30 26.56 10.77
CA LEU A 274 -0.10 25.18 10.68
C LEU A 274 -0.94 24.76 11.89
N LYS A 275 -2.10 24.20 11.62
CA LYS A 275 -2.95 23.58 12.65
C LYS A 275 -2.50 22.17 12.91
N VAL A 276 -2.17 21.84 14.17
CA VAL A 276 -1.92 20.48 14.61
C VAL A 276 -3.25 19.78 14.83
N MET A 277 -3.46 18.69 14.14
CA MET A 277 -4.67 17.87 14.20
C MET A 277 -4.44 16.67 15.13
N PRO A 278 -5.44 16.26 15.94
CA PRO A 278 -5.30 15.15 16.88
C PRO A 278 -5.24 13.78 16.18
N ALA A 279 -4.84 12.76 16.94
CA ALA A 279 -5.04 11.36 16.55
C ALA A 279 -6.52 11.10 16.18
N GLY A 280 -6.75 10.19 15.26
CA GLY A 280 -8.08 9.89 14.74
C GLY A 280 -8.52 10.80 13.57
N THR A 281 -7.78 11.87 13.25
CA THR A 281 -8.10 12.70 12.10
C THR A 281 -8.02 11.89 10.80
N VAL A 282 -9.07 11.99 9.96
CA VAL A 282 -9.11 11.36 8.64
C VAL A 282 -8.51 12.32 7.62
N LEU A 283 -7.37 11.95 7.07
CA LEU A 283 -6.63 12.70 6.06
C LEU A 283 -7.16 12.38 4.68
N LEU A 284 -7.41 13.39 3.84
CA LEU A 284 -7.78 13.25 2.44
C LEU A 284 -6.89 14.13 1.58
N SER A 285 -6.17 13.53 0.62
CA SER A 285 -5.43 14.31 -0.39
C SER A 285 -6.40 14.94 -1.39
N THR A 286 -6.25 16.23 -1.64
CA THR A 286 -7.14 17.04 -2.50
C THR A 286 -6.43 17.67 -3.68
N ARG A 287 -5.12 17.42 -3.84
CA ARG A 287 -4.29 17.72 -5.03
C ARG A 287 -3.66 16.44 -5.57
N ALA A 288 -3.09 16.51 -6.77
CA ALA A 288 -2.53 15.37 -7.50
C ALA A 288 -1.51 14.56 -6.71
N PRO A 289 -1.80 13.29 -6.39
CA PRO A 289 -3.05 12.60 -6.73
C PRO A 289 -4.16 12.84 -5.69
N ILE A 290 -5.40 12.98 -6.17
CA ILE A 290 -6.60 13.15 -5.32
C ILE A 290 -7.08 11.79 -4.86
N GLY A 291 -7.56 11.72 -3.59
CA GLY A 291 -8.27 10.55 -3.07
C GLY A 291 -7.44 9.58 -2.25
N TYR A 292 -6.15 9.87 -2.00
CA TYR A 292 -5.42 9.14 -0.96
C TYR A 292 -5.96 9.50 0.42
N MET A 293 -6.16 8.49 1.24
CA MET A 293 -6.72 8.63 2.58
C MET A 293 -5.91 7.85 3.60
N ALA A 294 -5.85 8.38 4.83
CA ALA A 294 -5.35 7.66 6.00
C ALA A 294 -5.99 8.22 7.28
N ILE A 295 -5.91 7.45 8.36
CA ILE A 295 -6.25 7.91 9.71
C ILE A 295 -4.94 8.20 10.46
N ALA A 296 -4.83 9.37 11.06
CA ALA A 296 -3.67 9.76 11.84
C ALA A 296 -3.62 8.99 13.17
N ARG A 297 -2.51 8.27 13.45
CA ARG A 297 -2.30 7.56 14.73
C ARG A 297 -1.99 8.48 15.90
N ASN A 298 -1.38 9.59 15.61
CA ASN A 298 -0.93 10.60 16.57
C ASN A 298 -1.23 12.01 16.05
N SER A 299 -0.88 13.01 16.79
CA SER A 299 -1.00 14.40 16.32
C SER A 299 -0.13 14.65 15.11
N VAL A 300 -0.71 15.21 14.05
CA VAL A 300 -0.06 15.48 12.77
C VAL A 300 -0.44 16.85 12.22
N THR A 301 0.31 17.31 11.24
CA THR A 301 -0.07 18.41 10.37
C THR A 301 0.14 18.00 8.90
N THR A 302 -0.36 18.79 7.95
CA THR A 302 -0.30 18.44 6.52
C THR A 302 0.13 19.63 5.67
N ASN A 303 0.56 19.38 4.44
CA ASN A 303 0.73 20.44 3.46
C ASN A 303 -0.62 20.92 2.88
N GLN A 304 -0.59 21.93 2.03
CA GLN A 304 -1.79 22.51 1.41
C GLN A 304 -2.58 21.53 0.50
N GLY A 305 -2.03 20.37 0.18
CA GLY A 305 -2.67 19.36 -0.64
C GLY A 305 -3.72 18.50 0.09
N PHE A 306 -4.14 18.90 1.30
CA PHE A 306 -5.09 18.15 2.11
C PHE A 306 -6.33 18.97 2.50
N LYS A 307 -7.42 18.23 2.69
CA LYS A 307 -8.59 18.60 3.49
C LYS A 307 -8.85 17.46 4.46
N SER A 308 -8.52 17.68 5.72
CA SER A 308 -8.56 16.64 6.77
C SER A 308 -9.79 16.82 7.64
N PHE A 309 -10.42 15.72 8.02
CA PHE A 309 -11.63 15.69 8.83
C PHE A 309 -11.27 15.35 10.28
N VAL A 310 -11.38 16.34 11.16
CA VAL A 310 -11.20 16.13 12.60
C VAL A 310 -12.56 15.72 13.19
N PRO A 311 -12.66 14.55 13.86
CA PRO A 311 -13.90 14.13 14.53
C PRO A 311 -14.32 15.17 15.58
N SER A 312 -15.47 15.78 15.42
CA SER A 312 -15.95 16.87 16.31
C SER A 312 -17.46 17.05 16.35
N LYS A 313 -18.20 16.34 15.48
CA LYS A 313 -19.66 16.50 15.31
C LYS A 313 -20.48 15.26 15.68
N GLY A 314 -19.92 14.42 16.57
CA GLY A 314 -20.58 13.19 17.02
C GLY A 314 -20.33 11.98 16.12
N PHE A 315 -19.52 12.14 15.06
CA PHE A 315 -19.05 11.04 14.21
C PHE A 315 -17.60 10.74 14.50
N GLU A 316 -17.29 9.46 14.69
CA GLU A 316 -15.94 8.97 14.95
C GLU A 316 -15.17 8.63 13.65
N SER A 317 -13.85 8.48 13.78
CA SER A 317 -12.93 8.26 12.64
C SER A 317 -13.35 7.11 11.73
N SER A 318 -13.90 6.01 12.28
CA SER A 318 -14.33 4.83 11.52
C SER A 318 -15.48 5.15 10.56
N PHE A 319 -16.50 5.85 11.05
CA PHE A 319 -17.63 6.28 10.23
C PHE A 319 -17.18 7.34 9.20
N ILE A 320 -16.46 8.37 9.64
CA ILE A 320 -15.95 9.43 8.76
C ILE A 320 -15.11 8.84 7.61
N PHE A 321 -14.22 7.89 7.94
CA PHE A 321 -13.35 7.25 6.93
C PHE A 321 -14.17 6.61 5.81
N TYR A 322 -15.18 5.81 6.14
CA TYR A 322 -15.99 5.15 5.11
C TYR A 322 -16.96 6.12 4.42
N ALA A 323 -17.51 7.10 5.10
CA ALA A 323 -18.37 8.12 4.50
C ALA A 323 -17.62 8.92 3.41
N VAL A 324 -16.38 9.35 3.73
CA VAL A 324 -15.50 10.04 2.77
C VAL A 324 -15.08 9.08 1.65
N LYS A 325 -14.67 7.84 1.98
CA LYS A 325 -14.27 6.81 1.01
C LYS A 325 -15.38 6.48 0.02
N ASN A 326 -16.63 6.37 0.49
CA ASN A 326 -17.80 6.15 -0.36
C ASN A 326 -18.10 7.33 -1.29
N SER A 327 -17.71 8.54 -0.89
CA SER A 327 -17.90 9.77 -1.67
C SER A 327 -16.76 10.06 -2.66
N LEU A 328 -15.67 9.25 -2.67
CA LEU A 328 -14.46 9.53 -3.47
C LEU A 328 -14.75 9.67 -4.97
N LYS A 329 -15.63 8.84 -5.55
CA LYS A 329 -16.00 8.94 -6.97
C LYS A 329 -16.58 10.33 -7.28
N THR A 330 -17.48 10.82 -6.44
CA THR A 330 -18.09 12.15 -6.56
C THR A 330 -17.05 13.25 -6.36
N ILE A 331 -16.19 13.12 -5.32
CA ILE A 331 -15.09 14.06 -5.07
C ILE A 331 -14.18 14.20 -6.29
N VAL A 332 -13.77 13.09 -6.91
CA VAL A 332 -12.91 13.08 -8.09
C VAL A 332 -13.62 13.69 -9.32
N GLN A 333 -14.92 13.44 -9.51
CA GLN A 333 -15.70 14.03 -10.60
C GLN A 333 -15.72 15.56 -10.54
N TYR A 334 -15.87 16.15 -9.36
CA TYR A 334 -15.81 17.61 -9.19
C TYR A 334 -14.42 18.22 -9.47
N SER A 335 -13.36 17.42 -9.48
CA SER A 335 -11.99 17.88 -9.79
C SER A 335 -11.70 17.97 -11.29
N SER A 336 -12.51 17.38 -12.14
CA SER A 336 -12.20 17.18 -13.57
C SER A 336 -12.45 18.39 -14.48
N GLY A 337 -12.92 19.51 -13.93
CA GLY A 337 -13.32 20.72 -14.70
C GLY A 337 -12.29 21.85 -14.76
N SER A 338 -11.13 21.77 -14.11
CA SER A 338 -10.15 22.87 -14.08
C SER A 338 -8.72 22.42 -14.42
N THR A 339 -7.91 23.37 -14.94
CA THR A 339 -6.50 23.15 -15.29
C THR A 339 -5.64 22.72 -14.09
N PHE A 340 -6.09 23.05 -12.86
CA PHE A 340 -5.50 22.59 -11.61
C PHE A 340 -6.53 21.78 -10.83
N LYS A 341 -6.38 20.49 -10.85
CA LYS A 341 -7.24 19.55 -10.13
C LYS A 341 -7.03 19.69 -8.61
N GLU A 342 -7.80 20.56 -7.97
CA GLU A 342 -7.84 20.71 -6.52
C GLU A 342 -9.28 20.70 -6.01
N ILE A 343 -9.53 19.99 -4.90
CA ILE A 343 -10.80 20.00 -4.20
C ILE A 343 -10.76 21.05 -3.08
N SER A 344 -11.59 22.08 -3.23
CA SER A 344 -11.74 23.11 -2.21
C SER A 344 -12.74 22.69 -1.13
N THR A 345 -12.73 23.37 0.02
CA THR A 345 -13.72 23.18 1.08
C THR A 345 -15.15 23.48 0.58
N SER A 346 -15.30 24.47 -0.32
CA SER A 346 -16.60 24.78 -0.93
C SER A 346 -17.15 23.62 -1.77
N VAL A 347 -16.29 22.89 -2.49
CA VAL A 347 -16.69 21.66 -3.20
C VAL A 347 -17.14 20.59 -2.23
N LEU A 348 -16.38 20.34 -1.14
CA LEU A 348 -16.79 19.35 -0.13
C LEU A 348 -18.15 19.68 0.50
N LYS A 349 -18.50 20.96 0.62
CA LYS A 349 -19.81 21.42 1.09
C LYS A 349 -20.96 21.06 0.14
N THR A 350 -20.69 21.00 -1.16
CA THR A 350 -21.75 20.67 -2.15
C THR A 350 -22.01 19.16 -2.27
N ILE A 351 -21.10 18.32 -1.79
CA ILE A 351 -21.25 16.87 -1.87
C ILE A 351 -22.20 16.42 -0.77
N LYS A 352 -23.39 16.05 -1.18
CA LYS A 352 -24.46 15.58 -0.28
C LYS A 352 -24.19 14.15 0.18
N VAL A 353 -24.44 13.90 1.45
CA VAL A 353 -24.34 12.59 2.11
C VAL A 353 -25.58 12.33 2.95
N CYS A 354 -25.98 11.09 3.08
CA CYS A 354 -27.02 10.67 4.01
C CYS A 354 -26.38 10.41 5.37
N LEU A 355 -26.83 11.12 6.39
CA LEU A 355 -26.29 11.06 7.73
C LEU A 355 -27.25 10.34 8.68
N PRO A 356 -26.80 9.36 9.44
CA PRO A 356 -27.57 8.70 10.48
C PRO A 356 -27.65 9.58 11.74
N PRO A 357 -28.56 9.31 12.65
CA PRO A 357 -28.44 9.74 14.05
C PRO A 357 -27.11 9.28 14.65
N ASN A 358 -26.49 10.10 15.52
CA ASN A 358 -25.20 9.80 16.13
C ASN A 358 -25.16 8.44 16.84
N GLU A 359 -26.29 8.01 17.43
CA GLU A 359 -26.42 6.73 18.12
C GLU A 359 -26.11 5.54 17.18
N ILE A 360 -26.62 5.56 15.95
CA ILE A 360 -26.37 4.51 14.95
C ILE A 360 -24.93 4.55 14.46
N ALA A 361 -24.36 5.74 14.24
CA ALA A 361 -22.96 5.88 13.87
C ALA A 361 -22.01 5.41 14.99
N ASN A 362 -22.37 5.65 16.25
CA ASN A 362 -21.61 5.21 17.40
C ASN A 362 -21.70 3.69 17.61
N ASP A 363 -22.87 3.07 17.42
CA ASP A 363 -23.01 1.60 17.46
C ASP A 363 -22.15 0.93 16.37
N PHE A 364 -22.15 1.49 15.15
CA PHE A 364 -21.23 1.03 14.10
C PHE A 364 -19.77 1.13 14.53
N THR A 365 -19.37 2.26 15.13
CA THR A 365 -18.00 2.47 15.60
C THR A 365 -17.63 1.46 16.68
N GLU A 366 -18.51 1.20 17.62
CA GLU A 366 -18.31 0.21 18.69
C GLU A 366 -18.12 -1.19 18.10
N ARG A 367 -19.01 -1.63 17.21
CA ARG A 367 -18.96 -2.96 16.57
C ARG A 367 -17.73 -3.13 15.67
N THR A 368 -17.23 -2.07 15.06
CA THR A 368 -16.03 -2.10 14.21
C THR A 368 -14.74 -1.81 14.94
N SER A 369 -14.78 -1.39 16.22
CA SER A 369 -13.61 -0.95 16.99
C SER A 369 -12.51 -2.01 17.06
N ALA A 370 -12.88 -3.28 17.30
CA ALA A 370 -11.95 -4.40 17.34
C ALA A 370 -11.26 -4.63 15.99
N ILE A 371 -11.99 -4.46 14.88
CA ILE A 371 -11.46 -4.57 13.50
C ILE A 371 -10.43 -3.47 13.26
N PHE A 372 -10.78 -2.22 13.52
CA PHE A 372 -9.89 -1.07 13.33
C PHE A 372 -8.63 -1.18 14.19
N LYS A 373 -8.79 -1.53 15.47
CA LYS A 373 -7.67 -1.76 16.38
C LYS A 373 -6.75 -2.88 15.89
N ARG A 374 -7.32 -3.99 15.40
CA ARG A 374 -6.53 -5.10 14.87
C ARG A 374 -5.77 -4.71 13.61
N GLN A 375 -6.40 -3.98 12.70
CA GLN A 375 -5.74 -3.47 11.50
C GLN A 375 -4.55 -2.58 11.86
N ASP A 376 -4.74 -1.64 12.79
CA ASP A 376 -3.66 -0.74 13.24
C ASP A 376 -2.47 -1.52 13.82
N LEU A 377 -2.72 -2.51 14.69
CA LEU A 377 -1.68 -3.35 15.26
C LEU A 377 -0.92 -4.16 14.21
N LEU A 378 -1.61 -4.73 13.22
CA LEU A 378 -0.99 -5.49 12.13
C LEU A 378 -0.12 -4.60 11.23
N GLU A 379 -0.55 -3.37 10.95
CA GLU A 379 0.25 -2.41 10.20
C GLU A 379 1.52 -2.00 10.97
N GLN A 380 1.42 -1.77 12.27
CA GLN A 380 2.58 -1.47 13.12
C GLN A 380 3.55 -2.67 13.20
N GLU A 381 3.02 -3.88 13.38
CA GLU A 381 3.82 -5.11 13.35
C GLU A 381 4.56 -5.26 12.02
N ASN A 382 3.88 -5.01 10.89
CA ASN A 382 4.50 -5.06 9.56
C ASN A 382 5.61 -4.02 9.38
N GLN A 383 5.45 -2.82 9.91
CA GLN A 383 6.51 -1.80 9.91
C GLN A 383 7.75 -2.29 10.67
N GLN A 384 7.56 -2.87 11.86
CA GLN A 384 8.66 -3.41 12.67
C GLN A 384 9.34 -4.61 11.99
N LEU A 385 8.55 -5.55 11.43
CA LEU A 385 9.07 -6.72 10.72
C LEU A 385 9.87 -6.31 9.47
N THR A 386 9.38 -5.31 8.72
CA THR A 386 10.08 -4.77 7.55
C THR A 386 11.40 -4.14 7.95
N GLN A 387 11.41 -3.29 8.99
CA GLN A 387 12.64 -2.68 9.50
C GLN A 387 13.63 -3.73 10.00
N LEU A 388 13.17 -4.75 10.70
CA LEU A 388 14.00 -5.85 11.19
C LEU A 388 14.61 -6.65 10.02
N ARG A 389 13.80 -7.00 9.02
CA ARG A 389 14.25 -7.70 7.82
C ARG A 389 15.30 -6.89 7.08
N ASP A 390 15.03 -5.62 6.82
CA ASP A 390 15.91 -4.74 6.05
C ASP A 390 17.24 -4.47 6.77
N TRP A 391 17.21 -4.49 8.10
CA TRP A 391 18.42 -4.41 8.93
C TRP A 391 19.20 -5.74 8.96
N LEU A 392 18.51 -6.88 9.10
CA LEU A 392 19.14 -8.20 9.15
C LEU A 392 19.71 -8.64 7.80
N LEU A 393 19.02 -8.34 6.71
CA LEU A 393 19.35 -8.81 5.37
C LEU A 393 20.83 -8.56 4.99
N PRO A 394 21.37 -7.32 5.02
CA PRO A 394 22.77 -7.10 4.68
C PRO A 394 23.73 -7.75 5.68
N MET A 395 23.40 -7.81 6.96
CA MET A 395 24.27 -8.39 8.00
C MET A 395 24.42 -9.90 7.85
N LEU A 396 23.31 -10.60 7.59
CA LEU A 396 23.31 -12.03 7.33
C LEU A 396 24.02 -12.33 6.00
N MET A 397 23.70 -11.61 4.92
CA MET A 397 24.25 -11.85 3.59
C MET A 397 25.75 -11.54 3.47
N ASN A 398 26.31 -10.70 4.34
CA ASN A 398 27.73 -10.38 4.39
C ASN A 398 28.50 -11.17 5.46
N GLY A 399 27.85 -12.10 6.15
CA GLY A 399 28.46 -12.93 7.19
C GLY A 399 28.90 -12.17 8.45
N GLN A 400 28.31 -10.99 8.69
CA GLN A 400 28.52 -10.18 9.91
C GLN A 400 27.79 -10.77 11.12
N VAL A 401 26.66 -11.41 10.89
CA VAL A 401 25.87 -12.16 11.87
C VAL A 401 25.83 -13.63 11.44
N ARG A 402 26.01 -14.55 12.39
CA ARG A 402 25.86 -15.98 12.16
C ARG A 402 24.68 -16.54 12.91
N LEU A 403 24.01 -17.48 12.28
CA LEU A 403 22.94 -18.26 12.89
C LEU A 403 23.54 -19.51 13.52
N SER A 404 23.30 -19.71 14.81
CA SER A 404 23.72 -20.90 15.56
C SER A 404 22.93 -22.14 15.12
#